data_8a5e99b3407bfa7cc733d967aeb69ca1
#
_entry.id   8a5e99b3407bfa7cc733d967aeb69ca1
#
_cell.length_a   1.000
_cell.length_b   1.000
_cell.length_c   1.000
_cell.angle_alpha   90.00
_cell.angle_beta   90.00
_cell.angle_gamma   90.00
#
_symmetry.space_group_name_H-M   'P 1'
#
loop_
_entity.id
_entity.type
_entity.pdbx_description
1 polymer ?
#
loop_
_entity_poly.entity_id
_entity_poly.type
_entity_poly.pdbx_seq_one_letter_code
_entity_poly.pdbx_strand_id
1 'polypeptide(L)'
;MSDQDDINLEGGDAGTGDSGGKKLGGLLPQLLKWVAIVLGALIFIVTVVVITVNVMGSSGKSQTSIPVSEEYTGSREVMLWYREPLGTLQTRTSDTTPASVIVEVALGYPVEDKATPAELSARLVELKDFLRAFFSRKTAAELRNEEKVKIEIRNAINDNILAKTKIRDVRFVKYEIVEQQ
;
A
#
# COMPACT_ATOMS: atom_id res chain seq x y z
N MET A 1 -41.17 54.50 23.59
CA MET A 1 -40.24 54.31 24.67
C MET A 1 -39.18 53.41 24.16
N SER A 2 -38.23 54.02 23.46
CA SER A 2 -36.86 54.35 23.90
C SER A 2 -36.01 53.08 23.98
N ASP A 3 -34.89 52.88 23.44
CA ASP A 3 -33.88 53.73 22.76
C ASP A 3 -33.03 52.85 21.87
N GLN A 4 -32.62 53.46 20.83
CA GLN A 4 -31.42 53.37 20.05
C GLN A 4 -30.16 53.24 20.92
N ASP A 5 -29.23 52.44 20.48
CA ASP A 5 -27.81 52.76 20.60
C ASP A 5 -27.04 52.23 19.39
N ASP A 6 -26.83 53.15 18.47
CA ASP A 6 -25.80 53.14 17.44
C ASP A 6 -24.43 53.18 18.14
N ILE A 7 -23.56 52.28 17.86
CA ILE A 7 -22.13 52.43 18.11
C ILE A 7 -21.38 52.52 16.81
N ASN A 8 -21.21 53.75 16.37
CA ASN A 8 -20.25 54.24 15.45
C ASN A 8 -18.85 54.17 16.11
N LEU A 9 -17.94 53.42 15.56
CA LEU A 9 -16.52 53.50 15.91
C LEU A 9 -15.74 53.95 14.70
N GLU A 10 -15.84 55.24 14.47
CA GLU A 10 -14.95 56.03 13.67
C GLU A 10 -13.77 56.50 14.53
N GLY A 11 -12.56 56.41 13.99
CA GLY A 11 -11.50 57.32 14.41
C GLY A 11 -10.49 56.81 15.43
N GLY A 12 -9.33 56.46 14.94
CA GLY A 12 -8.10 56.34 15.70
C GLY A 12 -6.95 56.85 14.86
N ASP A 13 -7.00 58.09 14.53
CA ASP A 13 -5.84 58.89 14.12
C ASP A 13 -5.02 59.21 15.37
N ALA A 14 -3.75 58.84 15.33
CA ALA A 14 -2.69 59.36 16.22
C ALA A 14 -1.36 58.96 15.59
N GLY A 15 -0.50 59.81 15.25
CA GLY A 15 -0.10 61.11 15.66
C GLY A 15 1.26 61.39 15.09
N THR A 16 1.33 62.52 14.55
CA THR A 16 2.46 63.43 14.32
C THR A 16 3.83 63.04 14.90
N GLY A 17 4.79 62.91 14.01
CA GLY A 17 6.21 63.00 14.28
C GLY A 17 6.85 63.70 13.10
N ASP A 18 6.82 65.04 13.14
CA ASP A 18 7.53 65.94 12.24
C ASP A 18 9.03 65.86 12.44
N SER A 19 9.79 65.59 11.40
CA SER A 19 11.10 66.17 11.19
C SER A 19 11.57 66.01 9.75
N GLY A 20 11.57 67.14 9.05
CA GLY A 20 12.69 67.52 8.23
C GLY A 20 12.91 66.86 6.89
N GLY A 21 12.35 67.42 5.85
CA GLY A 21 13.19 67.73 4.71
C GLY A 21 13.20 66.75 3.53
N LYS A 22 12.78 67.29 2.43
CA LYS A 22 13.04 66.97 1.03
C LYS A 22 12.00 66.14 0.30
N LYS A 23 11.37 66.86 -0.59
CA LYS A 23 10.43 66.40 -1.66
C LYS A 23 10.79 65.05 -2.25
N LEU A 24 10.33 64.00 -1.63
CA LEU A 24 10.31 62.62 -2.13
C LEU A 24 8.88 62.15 -2.46
N GLY A 25 7.94 63.09 -2.57
CA GLY A 25 6.51 62.79 -2.73
C GLY A 25 6.09 62.16 -4.05
N GLY A 26 7.00 61.96 -5.00
CA GLY A 26 6.67 61.33 -6.29
C GLY A 26 7.27 59.95 -6.55
N LEU A 27 8.30 59.58 -5.80
CA LEU A 27 9.00 58.32 -6.04
C LEU A 27 8.47 57.17 -5.17
N LEU A 28 7.93 57.47 -3.99
CA LEU A 28 7.40 56.47 -3.05
C LEU A 28 6.22 55.65 -3.63
N PRO A 29 5.19 56.26 -4.24
CA PRO A 29 4.08 55.50 -4.82
C PRO A 29 4.50 54.65 -6.04
N GLN A 30 5.50 55.14 -6.77
CA GLN A 30 6.02 54.42 -7.93
C GLN A 30 6.90 53.25 -7.50
N LEU A 31 7.72 53.44 -6.50
CA LEU A 31 8.53 52.37 -5.90
C LEU A 31 7.66 51.29 -5.24
N LEU A 32 6.58 51.70 -4.57
CA LEU A 32 5.61 50.80 -3.95
C LEU A 32 4.90 49.94 -5.00
N LYS A 33 4.54 50.51 -6.16
CA LYS A 33 3.98 49.77 -7.30
C LYS A 33 4.94 48.71 -7.83
N TRP A 34 6.21 49.06 -7.98
CA TRP A 34 7.24 48.11 -8.43
C TRP A 34 7.46 46.98 -7.42
N VAL A 35 7.52 47.29 -6.13
CA VAL A 35 7.63 46.29 -5.06
C VAL A 35 6.42 45.36 -5.09
N ALA A 36 5.21 45.91 -5.23
CA ALA A 36 3.99 45.08 -5.31
C ALA A 36 3.99 44.16 -6.51
N ILE A 37 4.47 44.61 -7.67
CA ILE A 37 4.56 43.78 -8.89
C ILE A 37 5.60 42.67 -8.70
N VAL A 38 6.77 42.97 -8.14
CA VAL A 38 7.81 41.97 -7.86
C VAL A 38 7.33 40.93 -6.86
N LEU A 39 6.66 41.36 -5.78
CA LEU A 39 6.11 40.47 -4.77
C LEU A 39 5.01 39.58 -5.35
N GLY A 40 4.13 40.14 -6.18
CA GLY A 40 3.08 39.40 -6.87
C GLY A 40 3.66 38.34 -7.83
N ALA A 41 4.68 38.70 -8.59
CA ALA A 41 5.39 37.79 -9.48
C ALA A 41 6.07 36.65 -8.69
N LEU A 42 6.67 36.94 -7.54
CA LEU A 42 7.31 35.94 -6.69
C LEU A 42 6.29 34.95 -6.11
N ILE A 43 5.17 35.46 -5.60
CA ILE A 43 4.08 34.61 -5.11
C ILE A 43 3.54 33.74 -6.25
N PHE A 44 3.37 34.29 -7.43
CA PHE A 44 2.88 33.54 -8.61
C PHE A 44 3.84 32.40 -8.98
N ILE A 45 5.16 32.68 -9.03
CA ILE A 45 6.17 31.66 -9.32
C ILE A 45 6.14 30.55 -8.27
N VAL A 46 6.09 30.89 -6.97
CA VAL A 46 6.02 29.91 -5.89
C VAL A 46 4.75 29.07 -6.01
N THR A 47 3.61 29.69 -6.31
CA THR A 47 2.34 28.97 -6.49
C THR A 47 2.41 28.00 -7.66
N VAL A 48 2.96 28.44 -8.79
CA VAL A 48 3.14 27.58 -9.98
C VAL A 48 4.08 26.41 -9.66
N VAL A 49 5.20 26.67 -8.97
CA VAL A 49 6.15 25.61 -8.57
C VAL A 49 5.50 24.62 -7.63
N VAL A 50 4.75 25.09 -6.61
CA VAL A 50 4.05 24.20 -5.68
C VAL A 50 3.00 23.36 -6.39
N ILE A 51 2.21 23.97 -7.28
CA ILE A 51 1.21 23.22 -8.08
C ILE A 51 1.91 22.21 -8.99
N THR A 52 2.98 22.61 -9.68
CA THR A 52 3.73 21.74 -10.58
C THR A 52 4.36 20.57 -9.81
N VAL A 53 4.99 20.84 -8.67
CA VAL A 53 5.57 19.78 -7.81
C VAL A 53 4.48 18.87 -7.24
N ASN A 54 3.34 19.42 -6.85
CA ASN A 54 2.24 18.62 -6.31
C ASN A 54 1.53 17.78 -7.39
N VAL A 55 1.37 18.32 -8.59
CA VAL A 55 0.77 17.60 -9.74
C VAL A 55 1.78 16.61 -10.34
N MET A 56 3.05 16.97 -10.49
CA MET A 56 4.11 16.07 -10.96
C MET A 56 4.63 15.15 -9.86
N GLY A 57 4.59 15.55 -8.61
CA GLY A 57 5.02 14.73 -7.46
C GLY A 57 4.09 13.54 -7.17
N SER A 58 2.85 13.59 -7.67
CA SER A 58 1.96 12.41 -7.69
C SER A 58 2.16 11.53 -8.93
N SER A 59 2.97 11.96 -9.92
CA SER A 59 3.17 11.25 -11.18
C SER A 59 4.62 11.22 -11.71
N GLY A 60 5.61 11.56 -10.89
CA GLY A 60 6.95 11.68 -11.48
C GLY A 60 8.11 11.51 -10.53
N LYS A 61 8.41 10.31 -10.13
CA LYS A 61 9.80 9.93 -9.89
C LYS A 61 10.43 9.58 -11.24
N SER A 62 10.91 10.62 -11.94
CA SER A 62 11.82 10.43 -13.05
C SER A 62 13.19 10.03 -12.48
N GLN A 63 13.30 8.80 -12.11
CA GLN A 63 14.59 8.15 -12.09
C GLN A 63 14.78 7.54 -13.47
N THR A 64 15.96 7.71 -14.04
CA THR A 64 16.46 6.98 -15.19
C THR A 64 16.20 5.50 -14.93
N SER A 65 15.03 5.04 -15.34
CA SER A 65 14.60 3.67 -15.10
C SER A 65 15.29 2.79 -16.12
N ILE A 66 16.33 2.11 -15.70
CA ILE A 66 16.46 0.72 -16.08
C ILE A 66 15.07 0.12 -15.85
N PRO A 67 14.44 -0.56 -16.84
CA PRO A 67 13.13 -1.16 -16.63
C PRO A 67 13.24 -2.25 -15.55
N VAL A 68 13.08 -1.83 -14.32
CA VAL A 68 12.84 -2.73 -13.19
C VAL A 68 11.36 -3.02 -13.28
N SER A 69 11.02 -4.29 -13.53
CA SER A 69 9.64 -4.74 -13.54
C SER A 69 8.89 -4.17 -12.34
N GLU A 70 7.67 -3.71 -12.52
CA GLU A 70 6.80 -3.10 -11.49
C GLU A 70 6.68 -3.94 -10.21
N GLU A 71 7.01 -5.22 -10.31
CA GLU A 71 7.08 -6.20 -9.23
C GLU A 71 8.15 -5.87 -8.15
N TYR A 72 9.13 -4.99 -8.45
CA TYR A 72 10.22 -4.63 -7.54
C TYR A 72 10.06 -3.27 -6.84
N THR A 73 9.08 -2.45 -7.21
CA THR A 73 8.90 -1.09 -6.66
C THR A 73 7.95 -1.02 -5.46
N GLY A 74 7.23 -2.09 -5.13
CA GLY A 74 6.43 -2.20 -3.91
C GLY A 74 7.32 -2.51 -2.72
N SER A 75 7.18 -1.76 -1.63
CA SER A 75 7.70 -2.19 -0.32
C SER A 75 7.15 -3.59 -0.05
N ARG A 76 7.98 -4.62 -0.24
CA ARG A 76 7.58 -5.99 0.08
C ARG A 76 7.31 -6.07 1.57
N GLU A 77 6.05 -6.26 1.91
CA GLU A 77 5.66 -6.59 3.28
C GLU A 77 6.47 -7.82 3.72
N VAL A 78 7.21 -7.68 4.81
CA VAL A 78 7.98 -8.80 5.35
C VAL A 78 7.00 -9.80 5.93
N MET A 79 7.03 -11.02 5.41
CA MET A 79 6.13 -12.10 5.82
C MET A 79 6.88 -13.15 6.62
N LEU A 80 6.23 -13.70 7.62
CA LEU A 80 6.61 -14.93 8.28
C LEU A 80 5.91 -16.11 7.62
N TRP A 81 6.54 -17.29 7.68
CA TRP A 81 6.07 -18.49 7.00
C TRP A 81 5.78 -19.61 7.98
N TYR A 82 4.52 -20.05 7.99
CA TYR A 82 4.08 -21.22 8.73
C TYR A 82 4.25 -22.46 7.86
N ARG A 83 5.28 -23.27 8.09
CA ARG A 83 5.59 -24.45 7.28
C ARG A 83 5.90 -25.70 8.09
N GLU A 84 6.77 -25.60 9.12
CA GLU A 84 7.28 -26.76 9.86
C GLU A 84 6.19 -27.64 10.47
N PRO A 85 5.13 -27.09 11.08
CA PRO A 85 4.07 -27.93 11.62
C PRO A 85 3.25 -28.64 10.53
N LEU A 86 3.19 -28.08 9.29
CA LEU A 86 2.52 -28.73 8.17
C LEU A 86 3.31 -29.92 7.66
N GLY A 87 4.63 -29.75 7.49
CA GLY A 87 5.52 -30.77 6.98
C GLY A 87 5.22 -31.14 5.53
N THR A 88 5.80 -32.25 5.11
CA THR A 88 5.59 -32.81 3.77
C THR A 88 4.29 -33.60 3.70
N LEU A 89 3.45 -33.27 2.72
CA LEU A 89 2.21 -33.98 2.40
C LEU A 89 2.45 -34.88 1.18
N GLN A 90 1.93 -36.09 1.23
CA GLN A 90 1.94 -36.99 0.12
C GLN A 90 0.52 -37.47 -0.20
N THR A 91 0.12 -37.39 -1.46
CA THR A 91 -1.19 -37.83 -1.94
C THR A 91 -1.12 -38.27 -3.39
N ARG A 92 -2.25 -38.61 -4.00
CA ARG A 92 -2.37 -38.98 -5.40
C ARG A 92 -3.36 -38.07 -6.09
N THR A 93 -3.17 -37.85 -7.39
CA THR A 93 -4.08 -37.07 -8.22
C THR A 93 -5.35 -37.82 -8.54
N SER A 94 -6.38 -37.13 -9.03
CA SER A 94 -7.66 -37.67 -9.47
C SER A 94 -7.67 -38.23 -10.90
N ASP A 95 -6.51 -38.28 -11.56
CA ASP A 95 -6.40 -38.80 -12.93
C ASP A 95 -6.76 -40.29 -13.01
N THR A 96 -7.14 -40.75 -14.21
CA THR A 96 -7.37 -42.15 -14.48
C THR A 96 -6.14 -43.01 -14.16
N THR A 97 -4.94 -42.51 -14.46
CA THR A 97 -3.66 -43.04 -13.97
C THR A 97 -3.14 -42.04 -12.92
N PRO A 98 -3.34 -42.35 -11.61
CA PRO A 98 -3.01 -41.37 -10.56
C PRO A 98 -1.52 -41.12 -10.46
N ALA A 99 -1.11 -39.85 -10.54
CA ALA A 99 0.25 -39.42 -10.24
C ALA A 99 0.45 -39.26 -8.72
N SER A 100 1.66 -39.51 -8.25
CA SER A 100 2.04 -39.23 -6.86
C SER A 100 2.40 -37.78 -6.71
N VAL A 101 1.79 -37.09 -5.74
CA VAL A 101 2.07 -35.68 -5.42
C VAL A 101 2.78 -35.59 -4.07
N ILE A 102 3.93 -34.98 -4.04
CA ILE A 102 4.71 -34.69 -2.83
C ILE A 102 4.86 -33.19 -2.74
N VAL A 103 4.27 -32.61 -1.70
CA VAL A 103 4.25 -31.14 -1.53
C VAL A 103 4.55 -30.72 -0.09
N GLU A 104 5.32 -29.66 0.03
CA GLU A 104 5.52 -28.93 1.30
C GLU A 104 5.02 -27.51 1.11
N VAL A 105 3.97 -27.15 1.86
CA VAL A 105 3.28 -25.86 1.75
C VAL A 105 3.75 -24.93 2.87
N ALA A 106 4.08 -23.70 2.51
CA ALA A 106 4.37 -22.61 3.43
C ALA A 106 3.27 -21.55 3.32
N LEU A 107 2.68 -21.16 4.44
CA LEU A 107 1.62 -20.16 4.53
C LEU A 107 2.18 -18.85 5.05
N GLY A 108 2.08 -17.78 4.25
CA GLY A 108 2.61 -16.46 4.56
C GLY A 108 1.63 -15.59 5.32
N TYR A 109 2.09 -14.93 6.37
CA TYR A 109 1.33 -13.97 7.17
C TYR A 109 2.21 -12.79 7.59
N PRO A 110 1.64 -11.59 7.90
CA PRO A 110 2.41 -10.42 8.32
C PRO A 110 3.22 -10.67 9.59
N VAL A 111 4.42 -10.09 9.69
CA VAL A 111 5.31 -10.24 10.86
C VAL A 111 4.64 -9.78 12.17
N GLU A 112 3.78 -8.77 12.08
CA GLU A 112 3.10 -8.21 13.24
C GLU A 112 1.91 -9.05 13.72
N ASP A 113 1.45 -10.00 12.90
CA ASP A 113 0.28 -10.82 13.18
C ASP A 113 0.63 -12.04 14.02
N LYS A 114 0.35 -11.95 15.32
CA LYS A 114 0.52 -13.05 16.27
C LYS A 114 -0.70 -13.98 16.35
N ALA A 115 -1.85 -13.55 15.84
CA ALA A 115 -3.09 -14.30 15.91
C ALA A 115 -3.13 -15.40 14.85
N THR A 116 -2.64 -15.12 13.63
CA THR A 116 -2.63 -16.10 12.53
C THR A 116 -1.85 -17.38 12.86
N PRO A 117 -0.61 -17.36 13.35
CA PRO A 117 0.09 -18.60 13.66
C PRO A 117 -0.56 -19.38 14.81
N ALA A 118 -1.19 -18.70 15.77
CA ALA A 118 -1.92 -19.36 16.85
C ALA A 118 -3.18 -20.07 16.31
N GLU A 119 -3.95 -19.44 15.42
CA GLU A 119 -5.13 -20.04 14.79
C GLU A 119 -4.74 -21.20 13.87
N LEU A 120 -3.69 -21.05 13.06
CA LEU A 120 -3.16 -22.13 12.20
C LEU A 120 -2.73 -23.35 13.03
N SER A 121 -2.09 -23.13 14.19
CA SER A 121 -1.68 -24.20 15.07
C SER A 121 -2.88 -24.91 15.73
N ALA A 122 -3.88 -24.16 16.14
CA ALA A 122 -5.11 -24.72 16.72
C ALA A 122 -5.88 -25.58 15.70
N ARG A 123 -5.81 -25.23 14.40
CA ARG A 123 -6.50 -25.94 13.32
C ARG A 123 -5.58 -26.81 12.46
N LEU A 124 -4.42 -27.18 12.98
CA LEU A 124 -3.39 -27.88 12.21
C LEU A 124 -3.89 -29.18 11.56
N VAL A 125 -4.67 -29.96 12.28
CA VAL A 125 -5.21 -31.24 11.78
C VAL A 125 -6.20 -31.01 10.63
N GLU A 126 -7.11 -30.05 10.81
CA GLU A 126 -8.08 -29.64 9.79
C GLU A 126 -7.37 -29.10 8.54
N LEU A 127 -6.33 -28.31 8.72
CA LEU A 127 -5.54 -27.75 7.64
C LEU A 127 -4.78 -28.84 6.85
N LYS A 128 -4.19 -29.82 7.53
CA LYS A 128 -3.52 -30.94 6.86
C LYS A 128 -4.50 -31.81 6.08
N ASP A 129 -5.67 -32.08 6.63
CA ASP A 129 -6.71 -32.84 5.97
C ASP A 129 -7.25 -32.11 4.74
N PHE A 130 -7.52 -30.81 4.90
CA PHE A 130 -7.93 -29.95 3.79
C PHE A 130 -6.90 -29.96 2.65
N LEU A 131 -5.64 -29.73 2.95
CA LEU A 131 -4.57 -29.70 1.92
C LEU A 131 -4.47 -31.06 1.21
N ARG A 132 -4.52 -32.18 1.95
CA ARG A 132 -4.49 -33.50 1.35
C ARG A 132 -5.70 -33.73 0.44
N ALA A 133 -6.89 -33.36 0.89
CA ALA A 133 -8.12 -33.47 0.10
C ALA A 133 -8.09 -32.54 -1.13
N PHE A 134 -7.54 -31.34 -0.99
CA PHE A 134 -7.39 -30.39 -2.11
C PHE A 134 -6.55 -30.99 -3.23
N PHE A 135 -5.35 -31.47 -2.93
CA PHE A 135 -4.46 -32.06 -3.94
C PHE A 135 -5.02 -33.36 -4.53
N SER A 136 -5.71 -34.17 -3.74
CA SER A 136 -6.28 -35.45 -4.23
C SER A 136 -7.45 -35.27 -5.19
N ARG A 137 -8.12 -34.14 -5.19
CA ARG A 137 -9.24 -33.82 -6.10
C ARG A 137 -8.78 -33.22 -7.43
N LYS A 138 -7.52 -32.87 -7.55
CA LYS A 138 -6.94 -32.21 -8.73
C LYS A 138 -6.26 -33.23 -9.63
N THR A 139 -6.29 -32.95 -10.93
CA THR A 139 -5.51 -33.68 -11.93
C THR A 139 -4.06 -33.17 -11.99
N ALA A 140 -3.15 -33.97 -12.50
CA ALA A 140 -1.75 -33.57 -12.71
C ALA A 140 -1.66 -32.32 -13.60
N ALA A 141 -2.51 -32.22 -14.62
CA ALA A 141 -2.57 -31.06 -15.52
C ALA A 141 -2.97 -29.76 -14.80
N GLU A 142 -3.95 -29.81 -13.90
CA GLU A 142 -4.36 -28.66 -13.08
C GLU A 142 -3.26 -28.25 -12.10
N LEU A 143 -2.58 -29.22 -11.51
CA LEU A 143 -1.52 -29.00 -10.53
C LEU A 143 -0.24 -28.39 -11.16
N ARG A 144 -0.01 -28.55 -12.45
CA ARG A 144 1.13 -27.90 -13.16
C ARG A 144 1.02 -26.38 -13.19
N ASN A 145 -0.18 -25.81 -13.04
CA ASN A 145 -0.36 -24.35 -12.91
C ASN A 145 -0.21 -23.93 -11.45
N GLU A 146 1.01 -23.88 -10.95
CA GLU A 146 1.32 -23.61 -9.55
C GLU A 146 0.73 -22.30 -9.04
N GLU A 147 0.77 -21.21 -9.82
CA GLU A 147 0.26 -19.90 -9.39
C GLU A 147 -1.25 -19.95 -9.15
N LYS A 148 -1.99 -20.60 -10.03
CA LYS A 148 -3.43 -20.81 -9.83
C LYS A 148 -3.71 -21.66 -8.58
N VAL A 149 -2.95 -22.73 -8.40
CA VAL A 149 -3.07 -23.62 -7.24
C VAL A 149 -2.80 -22.90 -5.94
N LYS A 150 -1.76 -22.06 -5.87
CA LYS A 150 -1.42 -21.24 -4.70
C LYS A 150 -2.55 -20.27 -4.34
N ILE A 151 -3.12 -19.59 -5.35
CA ILE A 151 -4.24 -18.66 -5.15
C ILE A 151 -5.50 -19.42 -4.64
N GLU A 152 -5.82 -20.57 -5.22
CA GLU A 152 -6.96 -21.38 -4.81
C GLU A 152 -6.81 -21.88 -3.36
N ILE A 153 -5.63 -22.37 -2.99
CA ILE A 153 -5.32 -22.81 -1.62
C ILE A 153 -5.46 -21.63 -0.64
N ARG A 154 -4.88 -20.48 -0.95
CA ARG A 154 -4.97 -19.28 -0.11
C ARG A 154 -6.43 -18.90 0.15
N ASN A 155 -7.21 -18.79 -0.92
CA ASN A 155 -8.61 -18.39 -0.81
C ASN A 155 -9.42 -19.43 -0.03
N ALA A 156 -9.25 -20.70 -0.33
CA ALA A 156 -9.99 -21.76 0.34
C ALA A 156 -9.64 -21.90 1.84
N ILE A 157 -8.37 -21.69 2.23
CA ILE A 157 -7.98 -21.65 3.64
C ILE A 157 -8.61 -20.44 4.35
N ASN A 158 -8.60 -19.27 3.72
CA ASN A 158 -9.16 -18.05 4.28
C ASN A 158 -10.69 -18.08 4.39
N ASP A 159 -11.37 -18.83 3.52
CA ASP A 159 -12.82 -18.86 3.47
C ASP A 159 -13.41 -20.01 4.32
N ASN A 160 -12.69 -21.14 4.41
CA ASN A 160 -13.27 -22.36 5.00
C ASN A 160 -12.56 -22.81 6.28
N ILE A 161 -11.28 -22.46 6.48
CA ILE A 161 -10.50 -22.93 7.62
C ILE A 161 -10.32 -21.84 8.67
N LEU A 162 -9.87 -20.65 8.27
CA LEU A 162 -9.63 -19.56 9.20
C LEU A 162 -10.92 -18.76 9.47
N ALA A 163 -11.21 -18.51 10.74
CA ALA A 163 -12.41 -17.78 11.14
C ALA A 163 -12.13 -16.30 11.47
N LYS A 164 -10.97 -15.99 12.02
CA LYS A 164 -10.64 -14.67 12.56
C LYS A 164 -9.47 -14.00 11.84
N THR A 165 -8.58 -14.79 11.27
CA THR A 165 -7.35 -14.33 10.65
C THR A 165 -7.32 -14.68 9.16
N LYS A 166 -6.31 -14.19 8.44
CA LYS A 166 -6.14 -14.49 7.02
C LYS A 166 -4.67 -14.64 6.66
N ILE A 167 -4.34 -15.68 5.91
CA ILE A 167 -3.06 -15.79 5.24
C ILE A 167 -3.01 -14.88 4.02
N ARG A 168 -1.82 -14.35 3.72
CA ARG A 168 -1.59 -13.42 2.61
C ARG A 168 -1.06 -14.11 1.37
N ASP A 169 -0.19 -15.09 1.55
CA ASP A 169 0.49 -15.77 0.46
C ASP A 169 0.64 -17.27 0.75
N VAL A 170 0.82 -18.05 -0.31
CA VAL A 170 1.09 -19.48 -0.26
C VAL A 170 2.30 -19.77 -1.13
N ARG A 171 3.29 -20.49 -0.60
CA ARG A 171 4.47 -20.93 -1.33
C ARG A 171 4.63 -22.44 -1.21
N PHE A 172 5.17 -23.05 -2.25
CA PHE A 172 5.61 -24.44 -2.23
C PHE A 172 7.12 -24.47 -1.98
N VAL A 173 7.51 -25.09 -0.89
CA VAL A 173 8.93 -25.33 -0.56
C VAL A 173 9.43 -26.56 -1.32
N LYS A 174 8.56 -27.58 -1.40
CA LYS A 174 8.75 -28.76 -2.21
C LYS A 174 7.49 -29.00 -3.03
N TYR A 175 7.65 -29.30 -4.33
CA TYR A 175 6.54 -29.58 -5.21
C TYR A 175 6.95 -30.57 -6.29
N GLU A 176 6.51 -31.80 -6.17
CA GLU A 176 6.85 -32.90 -7.08
C GLU A 176 5.61 -33.63 -7.51
N ILE A 177 5.42 -33.84 -8.80
CA ILE A 177 4.36 -34.65 -9.38
C ILE A 177 5.04 -35.76 -10.18
N VAL A 178 4.90 -36.99 -9.69
CA VAL A 178 5.53 -38.17 -10.30
C VAL A 178 4.44 -38.99 -10.99
N GLU A 179 4.42 -38.97 -12.30
CA GLU A 179 3.52 -39.79 -13.11
C GLU A 179 4.10 -41.22 -13.22
N GLN A 180 3.26 -42.22 -12.99
CA GLN A 180 3.63 -43.62 -13.21
C GLN A 180 3.46 -43.90 -14.71
N GLN A 181 4.57 -44.28 -15.38
CA GLN A 181 4.55 -44.73 -16.77
C GLN A 181 4.03 -46.15 -16.85
#